data_88e7d9c4260b0aacc30ac9c229470f9a
#
_entry.id   88e7d9c4260b0aacc30ac9c229470f9a
#
_cell.length_a   1.000
_cell.length_b   1.000
_cell.length_c   1.000
_cell.angle_alpha   90.00
_cell.angle_beta   90.00
_cell.angle_gamma   90.00
#
_symmetry.space_group_name_H-M   'P 1'
#
loop_
_entity.id
_entity.type
_entity.pdbx_description
1 polymer ?
#
loop_
_entity_poly.entity_id
_entity_poly.type
_entity_poly.pdbx_seq_one_letter_code
_entity_poly.pdbx_strand_id
1 'polypeptide(L)'
;MKSTFKVLFYLKKGSEKKNGEVMIMARITIDGKLCQFSTKQSILPDSWNIAAGKAKGKDAGKINALLDDIKASLNNIYHEQQRRDNYVTAEKVKNEFLGHSEKHETVLTLFKKHNDDVKQLVGISKTIATYRKYEVTRRHLAEFIQSKYNVSDFAINEITPMFITDFELYLRTTCKCGYNTTAKFMQFFKRIILIARNNGILIGDPFASYKIRLEKVDR
;
A
#
# COMPACT_ATOMS: atom_id res chain seq x y z
N MET A 1 9.90 12.03 13.52
CA MET A 1 8.71 12.88 13.82
C MET A 1 7.47 12.02 13.84
N LYS A 2 6.55 12.18 14.81
CA LYS A 2 5.25 11.51 14.74
C LYS A 2 4.41 12.22 13.66
N SER A 3 3.94 11.47 12.68
CA SER A 3 3.00 11.98 11.66
C SER A 3 1.70 12.46 12.33
N THR A 4 1.19 13.60 11.88
CA THR A 4 -0.05 14.20 12.41
C THR A 4 -1.21 13.78 11.52
N PHE A 5 -2.21 13.10 12.11
CA PHE A 5 -3.45 12.73 11.41
C PHE A 5 -4.65 13.39 12.08
N LYS A 6 -5.49 14.06 11.29
CA LYS A 6 -6.70 14.74 11.78
C LYS A 6 -7.84 14.59 10.78
N VAL A 7 -9.02 14.26 11.28
CA VAL A 7 -10.29 14.25 10.53
C VAL A 7 -11.22 15.30 11.11
N LEU A 8 -11.79 16.13 10.24
CA LEU A 8 -12.72 17.20 10.59
C LEU A 8 -13.96 17.12 9.68
N PHE A 9 -15.15 17.35 10.25
CA PHE A 9 -16.39 17.50 9.50
C PHE A 9 -16.85 18.95 9.51
N TYR A 10 -17.42 19.43 8.38
CA TYR A 10 -17.88 20.80 8.23
C TYR A 10 -18.95 20.91 7.13
N LEU A 11 -19.73 21.98 7.14
CA LEU A 11 -20.72 22.26 6.10
C LEU A 11 -20.06 22.97 4.90
N LYS A 12 -20.36 22.50 3.69
CA LYS A 12 -19.84 23.10 2.45
C LYS A 12 -20.59 24.39 2.13
N LYS A 13 -19.91 25.53 2.24
CA LYS A 13 -20.49 26.84 1.83
C LYS A 13 -20.91 26.83 0.36
N GLY A 14 -22.06 27.44 0.06
CA GLY A 14 -22.57 27.54 -1.32
C GLY A 14 -23.08 26.23 -1.93
N SER A 15 -23.41 25.22 -1.12
CA SER A 15 -23.98 23.94 -1.57
C SER A 15 -25.40 23.69 -1.02
N GLU A 16 -26.18 24.75 -0.82
CA GLU A 16 -27.55 24.66 -0.34
C GLU A 16 -28.45 23.99 -1.35
N LYS A 17 -29.15 22.96 -0.91
CA LYS A 17 -30.18 22.26 -1.68
C LYS A 17 -31.48 23.10 -1.67
N LYS A 18 -32.43 22.76 -2.57
CA LYS A 18 -33.75 23.40 -2.62
C LYS A 18 -34.53 23.36 -1.30
N ASN A 19 -34.23 22.38 -0.43
CA ASN A 19 -34.83 22.22 0.91
C ASN A 19 -34.06 22.95 2.03
N GLY A 20 -33.05 23.77 1.70
CA GLY A 20 -32.22 24.51 2.67
C GLY A 20 -31.13 23.68 3.34
N GLU A 21 -31.02 22.37 3.07
CA GLU A 21 -29.95 21.55 3.60
C GLU A 21 -28.62 21.82 2.93
N VAL A 22 -27.55 21.71 3.71
CA VAL A 22 -26.15 21.89 3.27
C VAL A 22 -25.39 20.58 3.43
N MET A 23 -24.54 20.27 2.45
CA MET A 23 -23.75 19.04 2.41
C MET A 23 -22.66 19.04 3.50
N ILE A 24 -22.55 17.91 4.22
CA ILE A 24 -21.48 17.68 5.18
C ILE A 24 -20.25 17.12 4.45
N MET A 25 -19.12 17.79 4.63
CA MET A 25 -17.83 17.38 4.08
C MET A 25 -16.92 16.82 5.17
N ALA A 26 -16.13 15.83 4.80
CA ALA A 26 -14.99 15.36 5.58
C ALA A 26 -13.69 15.95 5.05
N ARG A 27 -12.81 16.39 5.95
CA ARG A 27 -11.45 16.86 5.65
C ARG A 27 -10.46 15.98 6.41
N ILE A 28 -9.51 15.41 5.67
CA ILE A 28 -8.37 14.68 6.21
C ILE A 28 -7.14 15.58 6.10
N THR A 29 -6.37 15.69 7.18
CA THR A 29 -5.10 16.41 7.19
C THR A 29 -4.02 15.46 7.70
N ILE A 30 -2.94 15.28 6.92
CA ILE A 30 -1.76 14.50 7.28
C ILE A 30 -0.54 15.36 7.01
N ASP A 31 0.28 15.59 8.02
CA ASP A 31 1.52 16.37 7.95
C ASP A 31 1.35 17.72 7.22
N GLY A 32 0.26 18.43 7.54
CA GLY A 32 -0.08 19.73 6.97
C GLY A 32 -0.73 19.69 5.57
N LYS A 33 -0.69 18.55 4.87
CA LYS A 33 -1.38 18.37 3.60
C LYS A 33 -2.82 17.90 3.83
N LEU A 34 -3.77 18.49 3.11
CA LEU A 34 -5.19 18.21 3.28
C LEU A 34 -5.84 17.69 1.99
N CYS A 35 -6.85 16.83 2.16
CA CYS A 35 -7.83 16.53 1.12
C CYS A 35 -9.23 16.50 1.72
N GLN A 36 -10.27 16.53 0.87
CA GLN A 36 -11.66 16.58 1.32
C GLN A 36 -12.54 15.74 0.38
N PHE A 37 -13.64 15.24 0.94
CA PHE A 37 -14.66 14.51 0.19
C PHE A 37 -16.04 14.69 0.84
N SER A 38 -17.09 14.40 0.08
CA SER A 38 -18.46 14.45 0.57
C SER A 38 -18.79 13.21 1.40
N THR A 39 -19.42 13.40 2.57
CA THR A 39 -19.99 12.30 3.36
C THR A 39 -21.29 11.75 2.76
N LYS A 40 -21.80 12.40 1.69
CA LYS A 40 -23.13 12.16 1.10
C LYS A 40 -24.30 12.45 2.04
N GLN A 41 -24.03 13.07 3.20
CA GLN A 41 -25.05 13.53 4.15
C GLN A 41 -25.24 15.04 4.01
N SER A 42 -26.44 15.49 4.32
CA SER A 42 -26.78 16.92 4.37
C SER A 42 -27.64 17.20 5.60
N ILE A 43 -27.60 18.43 6.09
CA ILE A 43 -28.31 18.88 7.28
C ILE A 43 -28.64 20.36 7.16
N LEU A 44 -29.70 20.81 7.85
CA LEU A 44 -29.98 22.24 7.98
C LEU A 44 -28.86 22.93 8.77
N PRO A 45 -28.37 24.12 8.35
CA PRO A 45 -27.30 24.82 9.03
C PRO A 45 -27.55 25.05 10.52
N ASP A 46 -28.79 25.35 10.90
CA ASP A 46 -29.16 25.57 12.29
C ASP A 46 -29.08 24.29 13.15
N SER A 47 -29.09 23.12 12.53
CA SER A 47 -28.89 21.82 13.19
C SER A 47 -27.45 21.38 13.24
N TRP A 48 -26.49 22.23 12.92
CA TRP A 48 -25.07 21.94 12.94
C TRP A 48 -24.33 22.71 14.04
N ASN A 49 -23.49 22.01 14.79
CA ASN A 49 -22.55 22.62 15.74
C ASN A 49 -21.18 22.76 15.07
N ILE A 50 -20.80 23.98 14.69
CA ILE A 50 -19.55 24.26 13.98
C ILE A 50 -18.34 23.92 14.84
N ALA A 51 -18.36 24.25 16.13
CA ALA A 51 -17.21 24.02 17.03
C ALA A 51 -16.97 22.52 17.28
N ALA A 52 -18.04 21.73 17.41
CA ALA A 52 -17.93 20.29 17.62
C ALA A 52 -17.77 19.50 16.31
N GLY A 53 -18.10 20.10 15.15
CA GLY A 53 -18.16 19.38 13.87
C GLY A 53 -19.19 18.25 13.86
N LYS A 54 -20.33 18.44 14.56
CA LYS A 54 -21.38 17.43 14.77
C LYS A 54 -22.77 18.04 14.60
N ALA A 55 -23.72 17.16 14.27
CA ALA A 55 -25.12 17.52 14.24
C ALA A 55 -25.66 17.73 15.67
N LYS A 56 -26.66 18.62 15.79
CA LYS A 56 -27.45 18.88 17.04
C LYS A 56 -28.92 18.78 16.74
N GLY A 57 -29.76 18.52 17.78
CA GLY A 57 -31.20 18.38 17.67
C GLY A 57 -31.68 16.93 17.60
N LYS A 58 -32.97 16.75 17.27
CA LYS A 58 -33.71 15.47 17.46
C LYS A 58 -33.19 14.32 16.59
N ASP A 59 -32.68 14.64 15.37
CA ASP A 59 -32.17 13.64 14.42
C ASP A 59 -30.64 13.55 14.40
N ALA A 60 -29.97 14.23 15.34
CA ALA A 60 -28.51 14.28 15.40
C ALA A 60 -27.84 12.91 15.59
N GLY A 61 -28.52 11.98 16.28
CA GLY A 61 -27.94 10.67 16.63
C GLY A 61 -27.53 9.84 15.44
N LYS A 62 -28.37 9.74 14.42
CA LYS A 62 -28.10 8.96 13.20
C LYS A 62 -26.91 9.56 12.39
N ILE A 63 -26.93 10.89 12.22
CA ILE A 63 -25.88 11.58 11.48
C ILE A 63 -24.55 11.47 12.22
N ASN A 64 -24.56 11.71 13.54
CA ASN A 64 -23.35 11.63 14.36
C ASN A 64 -22.76 10.22 14.39
N ALA A 65 -23.57 9.16 14.50
CA ALA A 65 -23.10 7.77 14.41
C ALA A 65 -22.40 7.51 13.09
N LEU A 66 -22.97 7.92 11.96
CA LEU A 66 -22.36 7.76 10.65
C LEU A 66 -21.04 8.56 10.52
N LEU A 67 -20.97 9.78 11.05
CA LEU A 67 -19.73 10.56 11.05
C LEU A 67 -18.64 9.91 11.92
N ASP A 68 -19.02 9.33 13.06
CA ASP A 68 -18.11 8.61 13.95
C ASP A 68 -17.62 7.30 13.26
N ASP A 69 -18.47 6.57 12.51
CA ASP A 69 -18.10 5.41 11.72
C ASP A 69 -17.12 5.78 10.57
N ILE A 70 -17.37 6.89 9.86
CA ILE A 70 -16.45 7.41 8.83
C ILE A 70 -15.10 7.72 9.48
N LYS A 71 -15.08 8.38 10.62
CA LYS A 71 -13.87 8.75 11.33
C LYS A 71 -13.10 7.50 11.80
N ALA A 72 -13.78 6.49 12.33
CA ALA A 72 -13.18 5.22 12.73
C ALA A 72 -12.56 4.47 11.54
N SER A 73 -13.29 4.39 10.42
CA SER A 73 -12.80 3.76 9.18
C SER A 73 -11.55 4.46 8.64
N LEU A 74 -11.55 5.79 8.59
CA LEU A 74 -10.38 6.57 8.16
C LEU A 74 -9.17 6.38 9.09
N ASN A 75 -9.38 6.28 10.41
CA ASN A 75 -8.33 5.97 11.37
C ASN A 75 -7.73 4.58 11.11
N ASN A 76 -8.58 3.57 10.91
CA ASN A 76 -8.13 2.19 10.64
C ASN A 76 -7.30 2.14 9.36
N ILE A 77 -7.79 2.73 8.26
CA ILE A 77 -7.08 2.82 6.98
C ILE A 77 -5.73 3.51 7.16
N TYR A 78 -5.68 4.65 7.88
CA TYR A 78 -4.45 5.37 8.15
C TYR A 78 -3.42 4.49 8.87
N HIS A 79 -3.83 3.78 9.93
CA HIS A 79 -2.95 2.89 10.68
C HIS A 79 -2.51 1.66 9.88
N GLU A 80 -3.38 1.11 9.04
CA GLU A 80 -3.01 0.02 8.14
C GLU A 80 -2.00 0.47 7.07
N GLN A 81 -2.22 1.63 6.47
CA GLN A 81 -1.26 2.21 5.53
C GLN A 81 0.08 2.53 6.19
N GLN A 82 0.09 3.05 7.43
CA GLN A 82 1.34 3.27 8.18
C GLN A 82 2.16 2.00 8.43
N ARG A 83 1.50 0.84 8.56
CA ARG A 83 2.20 -0.45 8.72
C ARG A 83 2.69 -1.02 7.39
N ARG A 84 2.05 -0.67 6.30
CA ARG A 84 2.31 -1.20 4.96
C ARG A 84 3.24 -0.32 4.13
N ASP A 85 3.06 0.99 4.21
CA ASP A 85 3.67 1.98 3.35
C ASP A 85 4.64 2.88 4.13
N ASN A 86 5.78 3.22 3.50
CA ASN A 86 6.74 4.18 4.07
C ASN A 86 6.20 5.61 4.16
N TYR A 87 5.18 5.96 3.38
CA TYR A 87 4.63 7.30 3.32
C TYR A 87 3.13 7.28 3.07
N VAL A 88 2.38 7.79 4.05
CA VAL A 88 0.93 7.89 4.01
C VAL A 88 0.53 9.33 3.67
N THR A 89 -0.37 9.50 2.71
CA THR A 89 -0.93 10.81 2.33
C THR A 89 -2.42 10.88 2.60
N ALA A 90 -2.94 12.10 2.82
CA ALA A 90 -4.38 12.32 2.98
C ALA A 90 -5.17 11.80 1.75
N GLU A 91 -4.59 11.88 0.56
CA GLU A 91 -5.19 11.41 -0.68
C GLU A 91 -5.23 9.87 -0.77
N LYS A 92 -4.16 9.17 -0.37
CA LYS A 92 -4.15 7.70 -0.29
C LYS A 92 -5.26 7.20 0.65
N VAL A 93 -5.38 7.78 1.84
CA VAL A 93 -6.42 7.42 2.82
C VAL A 93 -7.82 7.70 2.28
N LYS A 94 -8.05 8.87 1.67
CA LYS A 94 -9.33 9.19 1.02
C LYS A 94 -9.69 8.19 -0.08
N ASN A 95 -8.75 7.90 -0.97
CA ASN A 95 -8.99 7.02 -2.12
C ASN A 95 -9.30 5.59 -1.67
N GLU A 96 -8.61 5.08 -0.66
CA GLU A 96 -8.90 3.76 -0.08
C GLU A 96 -10.28 3.74 0.59
N PHE A 97 -10.64 4.77 1.36
CA PHE A 97 -11.96 4.90 1.97
C PHE A 97 -13.10 4.96 0.93
N LEU A 98 -12.89 5.66 -0.19
CA LEU A 98 -13.89 5.78 -1.26
C LEU A 98 -13.93 4.57 -2.21
N GLY A 99 -13.06 3.56 -2.00
CA GLY A 99 -12.91 2.43 -2.92
C GLY A 99 -12.21 2.80 -4.24
N HIS A 100 -11.62 4.00 -4.31
CA HIS A 100 -10.80 4.48 -5.45
C HIS A 100 -9.32 4.19 -5.25
N SER A 101 -8.95 3.45 -4.20
CA SER A 101 -7.59 2.99 -4.08
C SER A 101 -7.31 2.10 -5.29
N GLU A 102 -6.39 2.52 -6.14
CA GLU A 102 -5.67 1.54 -6.92
C GLU A 102 -5.21 0.49 -5.90
N LYS A 103 -5.63 -0.75 -6.08
CA LYS A 103 -5.04 -1.87 -5.35
C LYS A 103 -3.58 -1.86 -5.77
N HIS A 104 -2.75 -1.12 -5.04
CA HIS A 104 -1.32 -1.18 -5.27
C HIS A 104 -0.94 -2.63 -5.02
N GLU A 105 -0.77 -3.38 -6.11
CA GLU A 105 -0.24 -4.73 -5.97
C GLU A 105 1.11 -4.62 -5.28
N THR A 106 1.24 -5.34 -4.18
CA THR A 106 2.47 -5.37 -3.41
C THR A 106 3.34 -6.52 -3.90
N VAL A 107 4.64 -6.37 -3.72
CA VAL A 107 5.61 -7.30 -4.29
C VAL A 107 5.49 -8.71 -3.72
N LEU A 108 5.25 -8.84 -2.41
CA LEU A 108 5.10 -10.17 -1.78
C LEU A 108 3.77 -10.82 -2.13
N THR A 109 2.70 -10.03 -2.33
CA THR A 109 1.41 -10.52 -2.80
C THR A 109 1.52 -11.06 -4.23
N LEU A 110 2.13 -10.31 -5.14
CA LEU A 110 2.37 -10.78 -6.51
C LEU A 110 3.29 -12.00 -6.54
N PHE A 111 4.35 -11.99 -5.73
CA PHE A 111 5.27 -13.11 -5.62
C PHE A 111 4.55 -14.37 -5.12
N LYS A 112 3.70 -14.25 -4.11
CA LYS A 112 2.90 -15.35 -3.59
C LYS A 112 2.00 -15.94 -4.68
N LYS A 113 1.25 -15.09 -5.39
CA LYS A 113 0.39 -15.52 -6.51
C LYS A 113 1.18 -16.30 -7.55
N HIS A 114 2.35 -15.79 -7.97
CA HIS A 114 3.24 -16.50 -8.90
C HIS A 114 3.69 -17.85 -8.35
N ASN A 115 4.04 -17.93 -7.06
CA ASN A 115 4.47 -19.17 -6.43
C ASN A 115 3.33 -20.21 -6.35
N ASP A 116 2.11 -19.76 -6.08
CA ASP A 116 0.91 -20.61 -6.08
C ASP A 116 0.67 -21.19 -7.49
N ASP A 117 0.86 -20.40 -8.57
CA ASP A 117 0.78 -20.86 -9.96
C ASP A 117 1.91 -21.87 -10.26
N VAL A 118 3.15 -21.57 -9.86
CA VAL A 118 4.30 -22.52 -10.03
C VAL A 118 4.05 -23.81 -9.29
N LYS A 119 3.42 -23.76 -8.11
CA LYS A 119 3.08 -24.96 -7.31
C LYS A 119 2.10 -25.87 -8.05
N GLN A 120 1.09 -25.31 -8.71
CA GLN A 120 0.13 -26.08 -9.53
C GLN A 120 0.78 -26.77 -10.72
N LEU A 121 1.88 -26.22 -11.23
CA LEU A 121 2.62 -26.77 -12.38
C LEU A 121 3.69 -27.80 -11.97
N VAL A 122 3.87 -28.09 -10.67
CA VAL A 122 4.81 -29.10 -10.19
C VAL A 122 4.36 -30.48 -10.65
N GLY A 123 5.29 -31.23 -11.28
CA GLY A 123 5.01 -32.54 -11.89
C GLY A 123 4.48 -32.46 -13.34
N ILE A 124 4.10 -31.26 -13.83
CA ILE A 124 3.68 -31.04 -15.23
C ILE A 124 4.81 -30.37 -16.02
N SER A 125 5.21 -29.18 -15.64
CA SER A 125 6.25 -28.40 -16.35
C SER A 125 7.27 -27.76 -15.40
N LYS A 126 7.10 -27.93 -14.12
CA LYS A 126 7.98 -27.40 -13.07
C LYS A 126 8.38 -28.50 -12.09
N THR A 127 9.56 -28.34 -11.47
CA THR A 127 10.02 -29.24 -10.41
C THR A 127 9.70 -28.64 -9.04
N ILE A 128 9.54 -29.53 -8.05
CA ILE A 128 9.38 -29.10 -6.64
C ILE A 128 10.58 -28.26 -6.17
N ALA A 129 11.78 -28.55 -6.68
CA ALA A 129 12.98 -27.77 -6.38
C ALA A 129 12.88 -26.33 -6.89
N THR A 130 12.28 -26.11 -8.06
CA THR A 130 12.02 -24.77 -8.60
C THR A 130 11.03 -24.01 -7.72
N TYR A 131 9.92 -24.63 -7.33
CA TYR A 131 8.96 -24.02 -6.41
C TYR A 131 9.61 -23.61 -5.08
N ARG A 132 10.37 -24.52 -4.46
CA ARG A 132 11.07 -24.23 -3.19
C ARG A 132 12.03 -23.05 -3.30
N LYS A 133 12.74 -22.89 -4.42
CA LYS A 133 13.64 -21.75 -4.65
C LYS A 133 12.89 -20.42 -4.74
N TYR A 134 11.73 -20.38 -5.38
CA TYR A 134 10.86 -19.19 -5.39
C TYR A 134 10.36 -18.84 -3.98
N GLU A 135 9.92 -19.85 -3.20
CA GLU A 135 9.47 -19.63 -1.81
C GLU A 135 10.59 -19.08 -0.90
N VAL A 136 11.80 -19.64 -1.01
CA VAL A 136 12.96 -19.11 -0.26
C VAL A 136 13.26 -17.68 -0.66
N THR A 137 13.21 -17.36 -1.97
CA THR A 137 13.44 -15.99 -2.44
C THR A 137 12.40 -15.02 -1.87
N ARG A 138 11.11 -15.39 -1.89
CA ARG A 138 10.02 -14.59 -1.33
C ARG A 138 10.22 -14.35 0.17
N ARG A 139 10.64 -15.37 0.92
CA ARG A 139 10.92 -15.24 2.35
C ARG A 139 12.05 -14.26 2.62
N HIS A 140 13.19 -14.37 1.92
CA HIS A 140 14.30 -13.42 2.07
C HIS A 140 13.90 -11.99 1.69
N LEU A 141 13.06 -11.83 0.67
CA LEU A 141 12.54 -10.51 0.30
C LEU A 141 11.64 -9.93 1.40
N ALA A 142 10.78 -10.75 2.04
CA ALA A 142 9.94 -10.33 3.15
C ALA A 142 10.77 -9.92 4.38
N GLU A 143 11.77 -10.71 4.74
CA GLU A 143 12.69 -10.42 5.83
C GLU A 143 13.49 -9.12 5.57
N PHE A 144 13.94 -8.90 4.34
CA PHE A 144 14.61 -7.67 3.92
C PHE A 144 13.67 -6.45 4.04
N ILE A 145 12.46 -6.55 3.51
CA ILE A 145 11.46 -5.46 3.58
C ILE A 145 11.17 -5.11 5.04
N GLN A 146 10.94 -6.11 5.87
CA GLN A 146 10.68 -5.90 7.30
C GLN A 146 11.90 -5.26 8.01
N SER A 147 13.12 -5.74 7.73
CA SER A 147 14.32 -5.26 8.41
C SER A 147 14.73 -3.84 8.00
N LYS A 148 14.57 -3.49 6.72
CA LYS A 148 15.02 -2.19 6.19
C LYS A 148 13.96 -1.11 6.23
N TYR A 149 12.72 -1.45 5.94
CA TYR A 149 11.63 -0.49 5.79
C TYR A 149 10.60 -0.56 6.92
N ASN A 150 10.68 -1.59 7.79
CA ASN A 150 9.76 -1.81 8.91
C ASN A 150 8.28 -1.92 8.49
N VAL A 151 8.02 -2.48 7.31
CA VAL A 151 6.69 -2.74 6.77
C VAL A 151 6.53 -4.22 6.43
N SER A 152 5.28 -4.73 6.40
CA SER A 152 4.98 -6.14 6.15
C SER A 152 5.03 -6.53 4.67
N ASP A 153 4.89 -5.56 3.75
CA ASP A 153 4.96 -5.74 2.30
C ASP A 153 5.33 -4.38 1.66
N PHE A 154 5.66 -4.36 0.38
CA PHE A 154 6.15 -3.17 -0.31
C PHE A 154 5.40 -2.96 -1.63
N ALA A 155 4.95 -1.72 -1.90
CA ALA A 155 4.22 -1.41 -3.12
C ALA A 155 5.14 -1.57 -4.35
N ILE A 156 4.69 -2.29 -5.38
CA ILE A 156 5.51 -2.61 -6.56
C ILE A 156 5.97 -1.34 -7.29
N ASN A 157 5.12 -0.32 -7.37
CA ASN A 157 5.43 0.95 -8.01
C ASN A 157 6.46 1.81 -7.27
N GLU A 158 6.78 1.47 -6.03
CA GLU A 158 7.82 2.13 -5.21
C GLU A 158 9.18 1.43 -5.28
N ILE A 159 9.28 0.29 -6.00
CA ILE A 159 10.55 -0.44 -6.17
C ILE A 159 11.47 0.34 -7.11
N THR A 160 12.58 0.81 -6.57
CA THR A 160 13.61 1.58 -7.28
C THR A 160 14.84 0.71 -7.60
N PRO A 161 15.76 1.18 -8.49
CA PRO A 161 17.06 0.51 -8.66
C PRO A 161 17.86 0.37 -7.37
N MET A 162 17.73 1.33 -6.43
CA MET A 162 18.37 1.24 -5.12
C MET A 162 17.80 0.08 -4.28
N PHE A 163 16.48 -0.15 -4.31
CA PHE A 163 15.88 -1.31 -3.67
C PHE A 163 16.50 -2.63 -4.16
N ILE A 164 16.78 -2.74 -5.47
CA ILE A 164 17.41 -3.93 -6.07
C ILE A 164 18.82 -4.15 -5.52
N THR A 165 19.65 -3.11 -5.48
CA THR A 165 21.02 -3.20 -4.96
C THR A 165 21.07 -3.46 -3.46
N ASP A 166 20.16 -2.87 -2.71
CA ASP A 166 20.02 -3.08 -1.27
C ASP A 166 19.60 -4.53 -0.93
N PHE A 167 18.69 -5.10 -1.71
CA PHE A 167 18.31 -6.51 -1.53
C PHE A 167 19.48 -7.45 -1.85
N GLU A 168 20.26 -7.19 -2.90
CA GLU A 168 21.49 -7.96 -3.16
C GLU A 168 22.46 -7.87 -1.98
N LEU A 169 22.68 -6.65 -1.47
CA LEU A 169 23.56 -6.45 -0.32
C LEU A 169 23.08 -7.24 0.92
N TYR A 170 21.77 -7.19 1.20
CA TYR A 170 21.15 -7.96 2.29
C TYR A 170 21.36 -9.47 2.13
N LEU A 171 21.18 -10.00 0.93
CA LEU A 171 21.43 -11.43 0.65
C LEU A 171 22.88 -11.84 0.91
N ARG A 172 23.83 -10.98 0.56
CA ARG A 172 25.26 -11.25 0.74
C ARG A 172 25.71 -11.08 2.18
N THR A 173 25.29 -10.04 2.86
CA THR A 173 25.80 -9.66 4.19
C THR A 173 25.02 -10.33 5.31
N THR A 174 23.68 -10.21 5.31
CA THR A 174 22.82 -10.71 6.37
C THR A 174 22.52 -12.20 6.19
N CYS A 175 22.12 -12.60 4.98
CA CYS A 175 21.83 -14.00 4.68
C CYS A 175 23.11 -14.81 4.38
N LYS A 176 24.27 -14.18 4.25
CA LYS A 176 25.57 -14.82 3.94
C LYS A 176 25.52 -15.74 2.70
N CYS A 177 24.71 -15.36 1.71
CA CYS A 177 24.59 -16.12 0.47
C CYS A 177 25.85 -15.95 -0.41
N GLY A 178 26.35 -17.05 -0.94
CA GLY A 178 27.43 -17.01 -1.94
C GLY A 178 26.96 -16.37 -3.24
N TYR A 179 27.95 -15.97 -4.07
CA TYR A 179 27.74 -15.20 -5.30
C TYR A 179 26.66 -15.78 -6.22
N ASN A 180 26.81 -17.05 -6.62
CA ASN A 180 25.89 -17.70 -7.53
C ASN A 180 24.47 -17.94 -6.90
N THR A 181 24.41 -18.13 -5.60
CA THR A 181 23.13 -18.24 -4.87
C THR A 181 22.39 -16.90 -4.89
N THR A 182 23.09 -15.80 -4.58
CA THR A 182 22.56 -14.44 -4.67
C THR A 182 22.07 -14.13 -6.09
N ALA A 183 22.89 -14.40 -7.10
CA ALA A 183 22.53 -14.19 -8.50
C ALA A 183 21.23 -14.96 -8.88
N LYS A 184 21.05 -16.21 -8.39
CA LYS A 184 19.83 -16.97 -8.60
C LYS A 184 18.60 -16.36 -7.92
N PHE A 185 18.71 -15.88 -6.68
CA PHE A 185 17.62 -15.19 -6.01
C PHE A 185 17.25 -13.89 -6.74
N MET A 186 18.24 -13.13 -7.21
CA MET A 186 18.01 -11.94 -8.03
C MET A 186 17.31 -12.27 -9.36
N GLN A 187 17.61 -13.40 -10.01
CA GLN A 187 16.90 -13.88 -11.21
C GLN A 187 15.41 -14.19 -10.89
N PHE A 188 15.12 -14.84 -9.79
CA PHE A 188 13.74 -15.13 -9.37
C PHE A 188 12.98 -13.85 -9.06
N PHE A 189 13.60 -12.91 -8.36
CA PHE A 189 12.99 -11.60 -8.08
C PHE A 189 12.75 -10.80 -9.37
N LYS A 190 13.74 -10.75 -10.28
CA LYS A 190 13.59 -10.10 -11.58
C LYS A 190 12.40 -10.65 -12.37
N ARG A 191 12.12 -11.97 -12.27
CA ARG A 191 10.94 -12.57 -12.91
C ARG A 191 9.63 -11.95 -12.41
N ILE A 192 9.51 -11.68 -11.12
CA ILE A 192 8.32 -11.04 -10.53
C ILE A 192 8.16 -9.61 -11.02
N ILE A 193 9.26 -8.85 -11.06
CA ILE A 193 9.26 -7.48 -11.60
C ILE A 193 8.85 -7.48 -13.08
N LEU A 194 9.32 -8.43 -13.87
CA LEU A 194 8.92 -8.57 -15.27
C LEU A 194 7.42 -8.87 -15.42
N ILE A 195 6.86 -9.71 -14.55
CA ILE A 195 5.41 -9.98 -14.52
C ILE A 195 4.64 -8.69 -14.19
N ALA A 196 5.08 -7.92 -13.19
CA ALA A 196 4.46 -6.64 -12.86
C ALA A 196 4.46 -5.67 -14.05
N ARG A 197 5.57 -5.56 -14.77
CA ARG A 197 5.71 -4.71 -15.96
C ARG A 197 4.81 -5.16 -17.10
N ASN A 198 4.81 -6.44 -17.41
CA ASN A 198 3.99 -7.01 -18.51
C ASN A 198 2.48 -6.88 -18.26
N ASN A 199 2.07 -6.75 -17.00
CA ASN A 199 0.68 -6.52 -16.61
C ASN A 199 0.36 -5.03 -16.37
N GLY A 200 1.28 -4.10 -16.69
CA GLY A 200 1.06 -2.66 -16.53
C GLY A 200 1.03 -2.16 -15.08
N ILE A 201 1.40 -2.99 -14.11
CA ILE A 201 1.43 -2.64 -12.69
C ILE A 201 2.64 -1.74 -12.37
N LEU A 202 3.74 -1.93 -13.12
CA LEU A 202 4.98 -1.17 -12.99
C LEU A 202 5.39 -0.61 -14.36
N ILE A 203 5.53 0.71 -14.45
CA ILE A 203 5.88 1.40 -15.71
C ILE A 203 7.38 1.33 -15.98
N GLY A 204 8.23 1.56 -14.96
CA GLY A 204 9.69 1.55 -15.08
C GLY A 204 10.30 0.14 -15.00
N ASP A 205 11.61 0.05 -15.27
CA ASP A 205 12.39 -1.18 -15.02
C ASP A 205 13.46 -0.94 -13.95
N PRO A 206 13.22 -1.30 -12.70
CA PRO A 206 14.23 -1.14 -11.65
C PRO A 206 15.47 -2.01 -11.84
N PHE A 207 15.41 -3.02 -12.72
CA PHE A 207 16.56 -3.85 -13.11
C PHE A 207 17.31 -3.35 -14.36
N ALA A 208 16.93 -2.21 -14.98
CA ALA A 208 17.50 -1.75 -16.24
C ALA A 208 19.04 -1.63 -16.20
N SER A 209 19.57 -1.07 -15.12
CA SER A 209 21.02 -0.90 -14.90
C SER A 209 21.67 -2.08 -14.16
N TYR A 210 20.90 -3.06 -13.70
CA TYR A 210 21.39 -4.17 -12.86
C TYR A 210 21.69 -5.40 -13.71
N LYS A 211 22.97 -5.79 -13.79
CA LYS A 211 23.44 -6.96 -14.55
C LYS A 211 23.65 -8.16 -13.61
N ILE A 212 22.81 -9.19 -13.75
CA ILE A 212 22.99 -10.45 -13.02
C ILE A 212 24.07 -11.27 -13.73
N ARG A 213 25.15 -11.57 -13.02
CA ARG A 213 26.25 -12.41 -13.52
C ARG A 213 26.36 -13.67 -12.67
N LEU A 214 26.77 -14.77 -13.28
CA LEU A 214 27.12 -16.00 -12.60
C LEU A 214 28.63 -16.21 -12.74
N GLU A 215 29.30 -16.59 -11.67
CA GLU A 215 30.69 -17.01 -11.70
C GLU A 215 30.76 -18.45 -12.18
N LYS A 216 31.76 -18.72 -13.02
CA LYS A 216 32.09 -20.11 -13.37
C LYS A 216 32.63 -20.79 -12.10
N VAL A 217 32.07 -21.95 -11.80
CA VAL A 217 32.61 -22.83 -10.76
C VAL A 217 33.45 -23.87 -11.51
N ASP A 218 34.76 -23.77 -11.39
CA ASP A 218 35.63 -24.84 -11.83
C ASP A 218 35.35 -26.07 -10.95
N ARG A 219 34.96 -27.15 -11.60
CA ARG A 219 34.70 -28.42 -10.95
C ARG A 219 35.94 -29.26 -10.88
#